data_f15436e78381ce16ffc1e759dcb7b41f
#
_entry.id   f15436e78381ce16ffc1e759dcb7b41f
#
_cell.length_a   1.000
_cell.length_b   1.000
_cell.length_c   1.000
_cell.angle_alpha   90.00
_cell.angle_beta   90.00
_cell.angle_gamma   90.00
#
_symmetry.space_group_name_H-M   'P 1'
#
loop_
_entity.id
_entity.type
_entity.pdbx_description
1 polymer ?
#
loop_
_entity_poly.entity_id
_entity_poly.type
_entity_poly.pdbx_seq_one_letter_code
_entity_poly.pdbx_strand_id
1 'polypeptide(L)'
;VEEIERDGFGDKPAFWCVLAEDNGEVAGMSLYYIRYSTWKGRILYLEDIIVREKFRGRNIGTTLLIRTLKEAEKMGVNGTRWQVLDWNEPAIEFYKKYNCTFDGEWINCNMDKKQLKKALEAV
;
A
#
# COMPACT_ATOMS: atom_id res chain seq x y z
N VAL A 1 15.48 -4.04 -10.36
CA VAL A 1 14.63 -4.01 -11.57
C VAL A 1 14.08 -5.40 -11.89
N GLU A 2 14.95 -6.41 -11.96
CA GLU A 2 14.54 -7.78 -12.28
C GLU A 2 13.55 -8.34 -11.26
N GLU A 3 13.74 -8.07 -9.97
CA GLU A 3 12.81 -8.51 -8.93
C GLU A 3 11.44 -7.86 -9.11
N ILE A 4 11.41 -6.58 -9.40
CA ILE A 4 10.16 -5.84 -9.62
C ILE A 4 9.42 -6.38 -10.84
N GLU A 5 10.15 -6.65 -11.92
CA GLU A 5 9.55 -7.21 -13.13
C GLU A 5 8.92 -8.58 -12.87
N ARG A 6 9.65 -9.45 -12.17
CA ARG A 6 9.15 -10.77 -11.81
C ARG A 6 7.93 -10.67 -10.89
N ASP A 7 8.04 -9.85 -9.84
CA ASP A 7 7.04 -9.80 -8.79
C ASP A 7 5.79 -9.00 -9.15
N GLY A 8 5.91 -8.07 -10.10
CA GLY A 8 4.78 -7.26 -10.53
C GLY A 8 4.16 -7.71 -11.85
N PHE A 9 4.96 -8.27 -12.75
CA PHE A 9 4.54 -8.53 -14.12
C PHE A 9 4.78 -9.97 -14.58
N GLY A 10 5.24 -10.84 -13.69
CA GLY A 10 5.46 -12.24 -14.00
C GLY A 10 4.19 -13.05 -13.89
N ASP A 11 4.32 -14.38 -13.95
CA ASP A 11 3.19 -15.32 -13.93
C ASP A 11 2.41 -15.29 -12.60
N LYS A 12 3.09 -14.98 -11.51
CA LYS A 12 2.48 -14.91 -10.18
C LYS A 12 2.81 -13.55 -9.55
N PRO A 13 2.10 -12.51 -9.96
CA PRO A 13 2.40 -11.18 -9.44
C PRO A 13 2.17 -11.10 -7.93
N ALA A 14 3.09 -10.45 -7.22
CA ALA A 14 3.00 -10.23 -5.79
C ALA A 14 2.30 -8.92 -5.46
N PHE A 15 2.18 -8.02 -6.43
CA PHE A 15 1.52 -6.72 -6.23
C PHE A 15 0.91 -6.21 -7.52
N TRP A 16 0.08 -5.17 -7.37
CA TRP A 16 -0.54 -4.44 -8.47
C TRP A 16 -0.37 -2.95 -8.25
N CYS A 17 -0.43 -2.18 -9.33
CA CYS A 17 -0.29 -0.73 -9.27
C CYS A 17 -1.41 -0.04 -10.03
N VAL A 18 -1.79 1.14 -9.55
CA VAL A 18 -2.57 2.11 -10.30
C VAL A 18 -1.64 3.27 -10.60
N LEU A 19 -1.54 3.65 -11.87
CA LEU A 19 -0.71 4.77 -12.28
C LEU A 19 -1.57 5.98 -12.62
N ALA A 20 -1.15 7.15 -12.18
CA ALA A 20 -1.73 8.42 -12.60
C ALA A 20 -0.80 9.04 -13.63
N GLU A 21 -1.35 9.39 -14.79
CA GLU A 21 -0.60 10.04 -15.87
C GLU A 21 -1.14 11.44 -16.13
N ASP A 22 -0.23 12.36 -16.45
CA ASP A 22 -0.56 13.72 -16.81
C ASP A 22 0.30 14.10 -18.01
N ASN A 23 -0.33 14.39 -19.16
CA ASN A 23 0.35 14.73 -20.40
C ASN A 23 1.43 13.72 -20.80
N GLY A 24 1.13 12.43 -20.65
CA GLY A 24 2.05 11.36 -21.01
C GLY A 24 3.15 11.08 -20.00
N GLU A 25 3.17 11.78 -18.88
CA GLU A 25 4.12 11.52 -17.80
C GLU A 25 3.43 10.81 -16.64
N VAL A 26 4.15 9.92 -15.99
CA VAL A 26 3.66 9.30 -14.75
C VAL A 26 3.78 10.32 -13.64
N ALA A 27 2.65 10.72 -13.09
CA ALA A 27 2.57 11.71 -12.01
C ALA A 27 2.60 11.07 -10.63
N GLY A 28 2.10 9.85 -10.52
CA GLY A 28 2.03 9.14 -9.26
C GLY A 28 1.58 7.71 -9.42
N MET A 29 1.61 6.97 -8.32
CA MET A 29 1.13 5.59 -8.33
C MET A 29 0.63 5.17 -6.95
N SER A 30 -0.24 4.18 -6.92
CA SER A 30 -0.51 3.40 -5.73
C SER A 30 -0.06 1.97 -5.99
N LEU A 31 0.50 1.34 -4.95
CA LEU A 31 0.94 -0.05 -5.03
C LEU A 31 0.24 -0.83 -3.93
N TYR A 32 -0.38 -1.94 -4.27
CA TYR A 32 -1.14 -2.73 -3.33
C TYR A 32 -1.04 -4.22 -3.61
N TYR A 33 -1.42 -5.02 -2.62
CA TYR A 33 -1.48 -6.47 -2.75
C TYR A 33 -2.56 -7.02 -1.84
N ILE A 34 -2.87 -8.29 -1.99
CA ILE A 34 -3.91 -8.94 -1.19
C ILE A 34 -3.25 -9.58 0.03
N ARG A 35 -3.70 -9.16 1.20
CA ARG A 35 -3.29 -9.71 2.49
C ARG A 35 -4.43 -10.56 3.02
N TYR A 36 -4.11 -11.66 3.63
CA TYR A 36 -5.13 -12.50 4.24
C TYR A 36 -5.11 -12.34 5.76
N SER A 37 -6.26 -12.00 6.31
CA SER A 37 -6.46 -11.92 7.76
C SER A 37 -7.27 -13.14 8.18
N THR A 38 -6.82 -13.85 9.22
CA THR A 38 -7.58 -15.00 9.74
C THR A 38 -8.92 -14.57 10.35
N TRP A 39 -9.04 -13.28 10.69
CA TRP A 39 -10.27 -12.72 11.25
C TRP A 39 -11.20 -12.15 10.19
N LYS A 40 -10.62 -11.51 9.17
CA LYS A 40 -11.38 -10.72 8.20
C LYS A 40 -11.35 -11.29 6.78
N GLY A 41 -10.49 -12.28 6.53
CA GLY A 41 -10.33 -12.86 5.20
C GLY A 41 -9.43 -12.00 4.31
N ARG A 42 -9.79 -11.87 3.05
CA ARG A 42 -9.00 -11.13 2.07
C ARG A 42 -9.13 -9.64 2.27
N ILE A 43 -8.00 -8.98 2.38
CA ILE A 43 -7.89 -7.53 2.60
C ILE A 43 -6.98 -6.96 1.52
N LEU A 44 -7.38 -5.85 0.92
CA LEU A 44 -6.45 -5.11 0.06
C LEU A 44 -5.52 -4.31 0.95
N TYR A 45 -4.24 -4.59 0.87
CA TYR A 45 -3.23 -3.83 1.62
C TYR A 45 -2.55 -2.83 0.70
N LEU A 46 -2.74 -1.56 1.02
CA LEU A 46 -2.12 -0.47 0.27
C LEU A 46 -0.74 -0.19 0.86
N GLU A 47 0.28 -0.58 0.11
CA GLU A 47 1.67 -0.42 0.53
C GLU A 47 2.10 1.04 0.45
N ASP A 48 1.77 1.70 -0.67
CA ASP A 48 2.28 3.02 -0.95
C ASP A 48 1.37 3.82 -1.87
N ILE A 49 1.30 5.13 -1.61
CA ILE A 49 0.79 6.12 -2.57
C ILE A 49 1.90 7.15 -2.70
N ILE A 50 2.41 7.32 -3.91
CA ILE A 50 3.49 8.24 -4.19
C ILE A 50 3.05 9.19 -5.29
N VAL A 51 3.25 10.49 -5.06
CA VAL A 51 3.00 11.54 -6.06
C VAL A 51 4.31 12.29 -6.25
N ARG A 52 4.75 12.40 -7.49
CA ARG A 52 5.98 13.12 -7.81
C ARG A 52 5.83 14.58 -7.41
N GLU A 53 6.90 15.16 -6.87
CA GLU A 53 6.89 16.50 -6.29
C GLU A 53 6.29 17.56 -7.21
N LYS A 54 6.65 17.55 -8.49
CA LYS A 54 6.16 18.55 -9.45
C LYS A 54 4.66 18.44 -9.75
N PHE A 55 4.04 17.34 -9.37
CA PHE A 55 2.60 17.13 -9.57
C PHE A 55 1.77 17.25 -8.29
N ARG A 56 2.40 17.56 -7.18
CA ARG A 56 1.69 17.73 -5.89
C ARG A 56 0.79 18.96 -5.92
N GLY A 57 -0.25 18.93 -5.10
CA GLY A 57 -1.22 20.01 -5.04
C GLY A 57 -2.31 19.97 -6.10
N ARG A 58 -2.44 18.87 -6.84
CA ARG A 58 -3.43 18.68 -7.91
C ARG A 58 -4.42 17.57 -7.61
N ASN A 59 -4.55 17.18 -6.36
CA ASN A 59 -5.45 16.09 -5.92
C ASN A 59 -5.15 14.71 -6.52
N ILE A 60 -3.93 14.48 -6.98
CA ILE A 60 -3.55 13.20 -7.57
C ILE A 60 -3.54 12.10 -6.52
N GLY A 61 -3.04 12.39 -5.32
CA GLY A 61 -3.07 11.45 -4.20
C GLY A 61 -4.48 11.02 -3.84
N THR A 62 -5.40 11.96 -3.82
CA THR A 62 -6.83 11.71 -3.59
C THR A 62 -7.40 10.78 -4.66
N THR A 63 -7.10 11.08 -5.92
CA THR A 63 -7.59 10.29 -7.05
C THR A 63 -7.03 8.86 -6.99
N LEU A 64 -5.75 8.72 -6.67
CA LEU A 64 -5.11 7.40 -6.52
C LEU A 64 -5.75 6.60 -5.38
N LEU A 65 -6.00 7.23 -4.24
CA LEU A 65 -6.64 6.56 -3.12
C LEU A 65 -8.04 6.08 -3.51
N ILE A 66 -8.86 6.96 -4.07
CA ILE A 66 -10.23 6.61 -4.47
C ILE A 66 -10.23 5.48 -5.49
N ARG A 67 -9.34 5.55 -6.47
CA ARG A 67 -9.24 4.49 -7.49
C ARG A 67 -8.85 3.17 -6.86
N THR A 68 -7.93 3.18 -5.90
CA THR A 68 -7.52 1.98 -5.19
C THR A 68 -8.68 1.40 -4.38
N LEU A 69 -9.45 2.24 -3.70
CA LEU A 69 -10.64 1.80 -2.96
C LEU A 69 -11.69 1.20 -3.89
N LYS A 70 -11.85 1.75 -5.10
CA LYS A 70 -12.74 1.18 -6.10
C LYS A 70 -12.27 -0.19 -6.58
N GLU A 71 -10.96 -0.37 -6.72
CA GLU A 71 -10.42 -1.68 -7.05
C GLU A 71 -10.70 -2.69 -5.92
N ALA A 72 -10.57 -2.28 -4.67
CA ALA A 72 -10.90 -3.12 -3.52
C ALA A 72 -12.36 -3.56 -3.56
N GLU A 73 -13.27 -2.64 -3.82
CA GLU A 73 -14.70 -2.94 -3.92
C GLU A 73 -14.98 -3.90 -5.07
N LYS A 74 -14.36 -3.67 -6.22
CA LYS A 74 -14.50 -4.52 -7.40
C LYS A 74 -13.98 -5.94 -7.16
N MET A 75 -12.90 -6.08 -6.39
CA MET A 75 -12.33 -7.38 -6.06
C MET A 75 -13.14 -8.14 -5.01
N GLY A 76 -14.06 -7.46 -4.35
CA GLY A 76 -14.89 -8.09 -3.32
C GLY A 76 -14.14 -8.46 -2.05
N VAL A 77 -13.06 -7.74 -1.75
CA VAL A 77 -12.32 -7.96 -0.51
C VAL A 77 -13.13 -7.42 0.70
N ASN A 78 -12.79 -7.89 1.87
CA ASN A 78 -13.54 -7.56 3.09
C ASN A 78 -13.09 -6.26 3.77
N GLY A 79 -12.11 -5.59 3.21
CA GLY A 79 -11.64 -4.31 3.71
C GLY A 79 -10.32 -3.92 3.09
N THR A 80 -9.84 -2.76 3.50
CA THR A 80 -8.55 -2.24 3.08
C THR A 80 -7.75 -1.85 4.32
N ARG A 81 -6.44 -1.88 4.19
CA ARG A 81 -5.55 -1.49 5.27
C ARG A 81 -4.32 -0.81 4.70
N TRP A 82 -3.83 0.18 5.41
CA TRP A 82 -2.54 0.83 5.12
C TRP A 82 -1.98 1.37 6.43
N GLN A 83 -0.75 1.83 6.38
CA GLN A 83 -0.06 2.39 7.53
C GLN A 83 0.28 3.85 7.28
N VAL A 84 0.39 4.61 8.35
CA VAL A 84 0.87 5.97 8.33
C VAL A 84 1.78 6.14 9.55
N LEU A 85 2.86 6.88 9.38
CA LEU A 85 3.73 7.19 10.52
C LEU A 85 2.97 8.05 11.53
N ASP A 86 3.09 7.74 12.80
CA ASP A 86 2.32 8.38 13.85
C ASP A 86 2.57 9.88 13.99
N TRP A 87 3.71 10.35 13.51
CA TRP A 87 4.06 11.77 13.51
C TRP A 87 3.67 12.49 12.21
N ASN A 88 3.16 11.79 11.22
CA ASN A 88 2.82 12.39 9.91
C ASN A 88 1.42 13.01 9.95
N GLU A 89 1.32 14.16 10.61
CA GLU A 89 0.05 14.88 10.79
C GLU A 89 -0.69 15.18 9.47
N PRO A 90 -0.03 15.69 8.41
CA PRO A 90 -0.73 15.95 7.16
C PRO A 90 -1.38 14.72 6.56
N ALA A 91 -0.69 13.58 6.60
CA ALA A 91 -1.22 12.33 6.07
C ALA A 91 -2.39 11.84 6.93
N ILE A 92 -2.26 11.91 8.25
CA ILE A 92 -3.31 11.50 9.17
C ILE A 92 -4.57 12.34 8.93
N GLU A 93 -4.43 13.65 8.80
CA GLU A 93 -5.57 14.53 8.51
C GLU A 93 -6.20 14.22 7.15
N PHE A 94 -5.38 13.88 6.17
CA PHE A 94 -5.85 13.47 4.86
C PHE A 94 -6.72 12.21 4.97
N TYR A 95 -6.26 11.19 5.70
CA TYR A 95 -7.00 9.93 5.83
C TYR A 95 -8.27 10.07 6.67
N LYS A 96 -8.30 10.97 7.63
CA LYS A 96 -9.51 11.23 8.44
C LYS A 96 -10.72 11.58 7.58
N LYS A 97 -10.50 12.18 6.43
CA LYS A 97 -11.57 12.56 5.50
C LYS A 97 -12.34 11.36 4.96
N TYR A 98 -11.75 10.19 5.02
CA TYR A 98 -12.34 8.96 4.45
C TYR A 98 -12.93 8.04 5.50
N ASN A 99 -13.11 8.56 6.71
CA ASN A 99 -13.77 7.83 7.78
C ASN A 99 -13.13 6.49 8.13
N CYS A 100 -11.82 6.39 7.98
CA CYS A 100 -11.09 5.20 8.39
C CYS A 100 -10.83 5.19 9.90
N THR A 101 -10.57 4.01 10.45
CA THR A 101 -10.19 3.89 11.87
C THR A 101 -8.67 3.81 11.96
N PHE A 102 -8.13 4.32 13.05
CA PHE A 102 -6.70 4.29 13.34
C PHE A 102 -6.46 3.30 14.47
N ASP A 103 -5.60 2.33 14.24
CA ASP A 103 -5.31 1.28 15.22
C ASP A 103 -3.82 1.29 15.56
N GLY A 104 -3.49 1.78 16.75
CA GLY A 104 -2.12 1.87 17.22
C GLY A 104 -1.72 0.78 18.23
N GLU A 105 -2.57 -0.21 18.43
CA GLU A 105 -2.32 -1.25 19.42
C GLU A 105 -1.31 -2.29 18.98
N TRP A 106 -1.09 -2.43 17.67
CA TRP A 106 -0.23 -3.47 17.11
C TRP A 106 1.21 -3.01 17.00
N ILE A 107 2.12 -3.87 17.45
CA ILE A 107 3.55 -3.65 17.30
C ILE A 107 4.02 -4.49 16.12
N ASN A 108 4.68 -3.85 15.17
CA ASN A 108 5.25 -4.54 14.01
C ASN A 108 6.55 -5.23 14.41
N CYS A 109 6.63 -6.52 14.12
CA CYS A 109 7.83 -7.30 14.39
C CYS A 109 8.48 -7.63 13.06
N ASN A 110 9.72 -7.26 12.91
CA ASN A 110 10.44 -7.37 11.64
C ASN A 110 11.74 -8.11 11.79
N MET A 111 12.08 -8.90 10.79
CA MET A 111 13.40 -9.52 10.66
C MET A 111 13.90 -9.26 9.26
N ASP A 112 15.08 -8.71 9.14
CA ASP A 112 15.75 -8.67 7.85
C ASP A 112 16.33 -10.05 7.54
N LYS A 113 16.92 -10.19 6.36
CA LYS A 113 17.48 -11.47 5.92
C LYS A 113 18.55 -12.00 6.86
N LYS A 114 19.37 -11.11 7.39
CA LYS A 114 20.45 -11.43 8.32
C LYS A 114 19.91 -11.90 9.67
N GLN A 115 18.91 -11.22 10.18
CA GLN A 115 18.25 -11.58 11.43
C GLN A 115 17.53 -12.92 11.30
N LEU A 116 16.88 -13.16 10.17
CA LEU A 116 16.22 -14.43 9.90
C LEU A 116 17.21 -15.58 9.94
N LYS A 117 18.33 -15.42 9.26
CA LYS A 117 19.38 -16.44 9.25
C LYS A 117 19.89 -16.75 10.65
N LYS A 118 20.15 -15.69 11.42
CA LYS A 118 20.64 -15.83 12.80
C LYS A 118 19.63 -16.52 13.70
N ALA A 119 18.35 -16.20 13.54
CA ALA A 119 17.29 -16.83 14.32
C ALA A 119 17.23 -18.34 14.05
N LEU A 120 17.40 -18.76 12.81
CA LEU A 120 17.39 -20.17 12.44
C LEU A 120 18.61 -20.93 12.99
N GLU A 121 19.72 -20.27 13.17
CA GLU A 121 20.93 -20.88 13.78
C GLU A 121 20.72 -21.17 15.28
N ALA A 122 19.78 -20.48 15.90
CA ALA A 122 19.50 -20.64 17.34
C ALA A 122 18.53 -21.79 17.65
N VAL A 123 17.98 -22.42 16.61
CA VAL A 123 16.97 -23.49 16.78
C VAL A 123 17.56 -24.88 16.76
#